data_f1c150e9cd8587167ecc2781d26487b1
#
_entry.id   f1c150e9cd8587167ecc2781d26487b1
#
_cell.length_a   1.000
_cell.length_b   1.000
_cell.length_c   1.000
_cell.angle_alpha   90.00
_cell.angle_beta   90.00
_cell.angle_gamma   90.00
#
_symmetry.space_group_name_H-M   'P 1'
#
loop_
_entity.id
_entity.type
_entity.pdbx_description
1 polymer ?
#
loop_
_entity_poly.entity_id
_entity_poly.type
_entity_poly.pdbx_seq_one_letter_code
_entity_poly.pdbx_strand_id
1 'polypeptide(L)'
;MDEKTILVDLQRCIGCWTCSLACKVGNRLPDDEFWLTVRTLGSGEGIDRPAGIWPNLHMSWQPIWSQSCVKCPSRLKAGELPYCVNSCPCDALTIGEAAAAKKEELRERGFRFFELPAWDKSKDGVIYAEKK
;
A
#
# COMPACT_ATOMS: atom_id res chain seq x y z
N MET A 1 9.01 -0.83 15.39
CA MET A 1 7.87 -0.29 14.64
C MET A 1 6.59 -0.43 15.44
N ASP A 2 5.69 0.53 15.27
CA ASP A 2 4.35 0.43 15.81
C ASP A 2 3.62 -0.77 15.19
N GLU A 3 2.82 -1.49 15.97
CA GLU A 3 2.06 -2.65 15.50
C GLU A 3 1.03 -2.32 14.41
N LYS A 4 0.72 -1.03 14.22
CA LYS A 4 -0.19 -0.54 13.18
C LYS A 4 0.53 0.05 11.98
N THR A 5 1.86 -0.01 11.93
CA THR A 5 2.62 0.48 10.78
C THR A 5 2.53 -0.51 9.63
N ILE A 6 2.14 -0.02 8.47
CA ILE A 6 2.02 -0.82 7.24
C ILE A 6 3.24 -0.57 6.36
N LEU A 7 3.87 -1.63 5.89
CA LEU A 7 4.96 -1.56 4.93
C LEU A 7 4.46 -2.02 3.57
N VAL A 8 4.71 -1.24 2.53
CA VAL A 8 4.33 -1.55 1.15
C VAL A 8 5.58 -1.82 0.33
N ASP A 9 5.67 -3.02 -0.25
CA ASP A 9 6.72 -3.36 -1.20
C ASP A 9 6.25 -2.99 -2.61
N LEU A 10 6.70 -1.85 -3.11
CA LEU A 10 6.26 -1.33 -4.41
C LEU A 10 6.68 -2.21 -5.59
N GLN A 11 7.68 -3.09 -5.41
CA GLN A 11 8.09 -4.01 -6.45
C GLN A 11 7.08 -5.17 -6.62
N ARG A 12 6.33 -5.48 -5.59
CA ARG A 12 5.36 -6.58 -5.62
C ARG A 12 3.94 -6.14 -5.95
N CYS A 13 3.62 -4.85 -5.81
CA CYS A 13 2.29 -4.33 -6.13
C CYS A 13 2.05 -4.37 -7.64
N ILE A 14 0.95 -5.01 -8.05
CA ILE A 14 0.57 -5.16 -9.46
C ILE A 14 -0.62 -4.30 -9.86
N GLY A 15 -1.09 -3.43 -8.96
CA GLY A 15 -2.19 -2.51 -9.25
C GLY A 15 -3.55 -3.16 -9.43
N CYS A 16 -3.78 -4.33 -8.83
CA CYS A 16 -5.01 -5.09 -9.03
C CYS A 16 -6.23 -4.56 -8.26
N TRP A 17 -6.06 -3.61 -7.34
CA TRP A 17 -7.11 -3.01 -6.50
C TRP A 17 -7.78 -3.98 -5.52
N THR A 18 -7.29 -5.20 -5.36
CA THR A 18 -7.88 -6.17 -4.43
C THR A 18 -7.89 -5.66 -2.99
N CYS A 19 -6.80 -5.00 -2.56
CA CYS A 19 -6.71 -4.42 -1.23
C CYS A 19 -7.77 -3.33 -1.02
N SER A 20 -7.98 -2.47 -2.02
CA SER A 20 -8.99 -1.41 -1.96
C SER A 20 -10.40 -1.98 -1.85
N LEU A 21 -10.72 -2.97 -2.66
CA LEU A 21 -12.03 -3.62 -2.62
C LEU A 21 -12.26 -4.37 -1.31
N ALA A 22 -11.26 -5.07 -0.81
CA ALA A 22 -11.36 -5.78 0.47
C ALA A 22 -11.64 -4.81 1.63
N CYS A 23 -10.95 -3.67 1.65
CA CYS A 23 -11.18 -2.62 2.64
C CYS A 23 -12.60 -2.08 2.54
N LYS A 24 -13.06 -1.77 1.31
CA LYS A 24 -14.39 -1.21 1.07
C LYS A 24 -15.50 -2.17 1.52
N VAL A 25 -15.40 -3.42 1.13
CA VAL A 25 -16.40 -4.43 1.46
C VAL A 25 -16.36 -4.78 2.94
N GLY A 26 -15.17 -4.98 3.50
CA GLY A 26 -14.99 -5.35 4.90
C GLY A 26 -15.47 -4.28 5.88
N ASN A 27 -15.28 -3.01 5.53
CA ASN A 27 -15.70 -1.88 6.37
C ASN A 27 -17.07 -1.32 5.98
N ARG A 28 -17.76 -1.95 5.02
CA ARG A 28 -19.11 -1.56 4.58
C ARG A 28 -19.20 -0.10 4.14
N LEU A 29 -18.23 0.34 3.34
CA LEU A 29 -18.22 1.72 2.85
C LEU A 29 -19.26 1.92 1.74
N PRO A 30 -19.84 3.14 1.64
CA PRO A 30 -20.74 3.48 0.52
C PRO A 30 -20.03 3.39 -0.83
N ASP A 31 -20.79 3.33 -1.92
CA ASP A 31 -20.26 3.16 -3.27
C ASP A 31 -19.28 4.26 -3.68
N ASP A 32 -19.46 5.47 -3.17
CA ASP A 32 -18.65 6.65 -3.52
C ASP A 32 -17.49 6.90 -2.55
N GLU A 33 -17.30 6.04 -1.56
CA GLU A 33 -16.26 6.23 -0.55
C GLU A 33 -15.20 5.12 -0.61
N PHE A 34 -13.93 5.53 -0.63
CA PHE A 34 -12.77 4.64 -0.59
C PHE A 34 -11.78 5.13 0.46
N TRP A 35 -11.39 4.26 1.37
CA TRP A 35 -10.31 4.55 2.32
C TRP A 35 -8.94 4.19 1.75
N LEU A 36 -8.90 3.34 0.74
CA LEU A 36 -7.68 2.90 0.09
C LEU A 36 -7.88 2.96 -1.42
N THR A 37 -6.97 3.67 -2.09
CA THR A 37 -6.96 3.75 -3.55
C THR A 37 -5.59 3.32 -4.06
N VAL A 38 -5.52 2.93 -5.33
CA VAL A 38 -4.26 2.52 -5.96
C VAL A 38 -4.01 3.43 -7.14
N ARG A 39 -2.85 4.08 -7.15
CA ARG A 39 -2.45 4.96 -8.26
C ARG A 39 -1.42 4.27 -9.14
N THR A 40 -1.52 4.53 -10.43
CA THR A 40 -0.48 4.16 -11.40
C THR A 40 0.55 5.27 -11.42
N LEU A 41 1.80 4.95 -11.10
CA LEU A 41 2.86 5.95 -11.02
C LEU A 41 3.30 6.38 -12.41
N GLY A 42 3.56 7.69 -12.57
CA GLY A 42 4.04 8.27 -13.82
C GLY A 42 2.96 8.48 -14.87
N SER A 43 1.69 8.17 -14.57
CA SER A 43 0.58 8.38 -15.50
C SER A 43 0.06 9.81 -15.44
N GLY A 44 -0.42 10.32 -16.57
CA GLY A 44 -1.15 11.58 -16.64
C GLY A 44 -2.59 11.41 -16.17
N GLU A 45 -3.30 12.53 -16.08
CA GLU A 45 -4.68 12.54 -15.62
C GLU A 45 -5.58 11.66 -16.51
N GLY A 46 -6.31 10.76 -15.87
CA GLY A 46 -7.36 9.95 -16.51
C GLY A 46 -6.87 8.84 -17.41
N ILE A 47 -5.57 8.67 -17.61
CA ILE A 47 -5.02 7.65 -18.51
C ILE A 47 -3.81 6.99 -17.87
N ASP A 48 -3.86 5.66 -17.72
CA ASP A 48 -2.71 4.88 -17.26
C ASP A 48 -1.75 4.66 -18.41
N ARG A 49 -0.49 5.06 -18.22
CA ARG A 49 0.55 4.94 -19.23
C ARG A 49 1.81 4.32 -18.63
N PRO A 50 2.56 3.52 -19.41
CA PRO A 50 3.89 3.11 -18.97
C PRO A 50 4.80 4.32 -18.83
N ALA A 51 5.68 4.27 -17.83
CA ALA A 51 6.76 5.25 -17.68
C ALA A 51 8.00 4.74 -18.43
N GLY A 52 8.98 5.63 -18.64
CA GLY A 52 10.23 5.30 -19.28
C GLY A 52 10.27 5.65 -20.76
N ILE A 53 11.32 5.20 -21.43
CA ILE A 53 11.57 5.48 -22.85
C ILE A 53 11.63 4.14 -23.59
N TRP A 54 10.93 4.05 -24.70
CA TRP A 54 10.93 2.86 -25.53
C TRP A 54 12.38 2.44 -25.89
N PRO A 55 12.77 1.14 -25.80
CA PRO A 55 11.96 -0.03 -25.42
C PRO A 55 11.94 -0.32 -23.93
N ASN A 56 12.46 0.55 -23.08
CA ASN A 56 12.55 0.33 -21.62
C ASN A 56 11.35 0.91 -20.88
N LEU A 57 10.16 0.45 -21.24
CA LEU A 57 8.92 0.87 -20.60
C LEU A 57 8.66 0.03 -19.36
N HIS A 58 8.07 0.67 -18.34
CA HIS A 58 7.68 -0.01 -17.10
C HIS A 58 6.44 0.64 -16.53
N MET A 59 5.72 -0.11 -15.69
CA MET A 59 4.60 0.39 -14.92
C MET A 59 4.79 0.00 -13.47
N SER A 60 4.42 0.92 -12.58
CA SER A 60 4.41 0.65 -11.15
C SER A 60 3.18 1.29 -10.53
N TRP A 61 2.76 0.78 -9.38
CA TRP A 61 1.54 1.20 -8.71
C TRP A 61 1.82 1.45 -7.25
N GLN A 62 1.04 2.35 -6.66
CA GLN A 62 1.20 2.73 -5.27
C GLN A 62 -0.17 2.79 -4.59
N PRO A 63 -0.44 1.90 -3.61
CA PRO A 63 -1.64 2.04 -2.80
C PRO A 63 -1.50 3.20 -1.84
N ILE A 64 -2.58 3.98 -1.67
CA ILE A 64 -2.59 5.17 -0.82
C ILE A 64 -3.78 5.09 0.12
N TRP A 65 -3.50 5.13 1.42
CA TRP A 65 -4.52 5.12 2.47
C TRP A 65 -4.91 6.55 2.81
N SER A 66 -6.23 6.81 2.86
CA SER A 66 -6.73 8.12 3.29
C SER A 66 -6.66 8.24 4.81
N GLN A 67 -6.80 9.47 5.31
CA GLN A 67 -6.84 9.71 6.76
C GLN A 67 -8.05 9.07 7.45
N SER A 68 -9.08 8.69 6.69
CA SER A 68 -10.24 7.98 7.23
C SER A 68 -9.93 6.54 7.62
N CYS A 69 -8.82 5.97 7.14
CA CYS A 69 -8.43 4.61 7.45
C CYS A 69 -8.16 4.44 8.95
N VAL A 70 -8.79 3.45 9.57
CA VAL A 70 -8.62 3.15 11.00
C VAL A 70 -7.71 1.93 11.24
N LYS A 71 -7.16 1.35 10.19
CA LYS A 71 -6.26 0.18 10.22
C LYS A 71 -6.88 -1.06 10.87
N CYS A 72 -8.20 -1.22 10.74
CA CYS A 72 -8.96 -2.40 11.17
C CYS A 72 -8.66 -2.84 12.61
N PRO A 73 -8.90 -1.98 13.62
CA PRO A 73 -8.50 -2.29 15.00
C PRO A 73 -9.17 -3.53 15.58
N SER A 74 -10.42 -3.83 15.21
CA SER A 74 -11.11 -5.02 15.69
C SER A 74 -10.46 -6.31 15.17
N ARG A 75 -9.97 -6.30 13.95
CA ARG A 75 -9.26 -7.45 13.37
C ARG A 75 -7.91 -7.63 14.03
N LEU A 76 -7.18 -6.56 14.27
CA LEU A 76 -5.88 -6.62 14.94
C LEU A 76 -6.02 -7.16 16.37
N LYS A 77 -7.07 -6.76 17.10
CA LYS A 77 -7.34 -7.28 18.44
C LYS A 77 -7.65 -8.77 18.43
N ALA A 78 -8.27 -9.28 17.38
CA ALA A 78 -8.59 -10.68 17.22
C ALA A 78 -7.41 -11.51 16.69
N GLY A 79 -6.25 -10.89 16.47
CA GLY A 79 -5.08 -11.57 15.90
C GLY A 79 -5.16 -11.78 14.40
N GLU A 80 -6.06 -11.08 13.72
CA GLU A 80 -6.25 -11.18 12.28
C GLU A 80 -5.58 -9.99 11.57
N LEU A 81 -5.23 -10.18 10.30
CA LEU A 81 -4.66 -9.11 9.48
C LEU A 81 -5.76 -8.15 9.02
N PRO A 82 -5.45 -6.85 8.83
CA PRO A 82 -6.39 -5.94 8.18
C PRO A 82 -6.85 -6.48 6.83
N TYR A 83 -8.03 -6.08 6.39
CA TYR A 83 -8.60 -6.57 5.12
C TYR A 83 -7.66 -6.39 3.94
N CYS A 84 -7.02 -5.22 3.83
CA CYS A 84 -6.11 -4.94 2.71
C CYS A 84 -4.88 -5.87 2.72
N VAL A 85 -4.27 -6.04 3.88
CA VAL A 85 -3.06 -6.88 4.03
C VAL A 85 -3.39 -8.35 3.76
N ASN A 86 -4.52 -8.81 4.30
CA ASN A 86 -4.94 -10.21 4.14
C ASN A 86 -5.29 -10.57 2.70
N SER A 87 -5.77 -9.61 1.93
CA SER A 87 -6.29 -9.85 0.58
C SER A 87 -5.28 -9.61 -0.53
N CYS A 88 -4.11 -9.07 -0.24
CA CYS A 88 -3.11 -8.80 -1.28
C CYS A 88 -2.58 -10.12 -1.86
N PRO A 89 -2.80 -10.39 -3.18
CA PRO A 89 -2.38 -11.66 -3.79
C PRO A 89 -0.88 -11.76 -3.99
N CYS A 90 -0.15 -10.65 -3.95
CA CYS A 90 1.29 -10.61 -4.21
C CYS A 90 2.13 -10.39 -2.95
N ASP A 91 1.52 -10.42 -1.77
CA ASP A 91 2.23 -10.16 -0.50
C ASP A 91 3.00 -8.83 -0.50
N ALA A 92 2.43 -7.81 -1.14
CA ALA A 92 3.05 -6.49 -1.17
C ALA A 92 2.90 -5.73 0.14
N LEU A 93 1.92 -6.10 0.97
CA LEU A 93 1.59 -5.40 2.21
C LEU A 93 1.92 -6.25 3.44
N THR A 94 2.58 -5.62 4.41
CA THR A 94 2.84 -6.22 5.72
C THR A 94 2.55 -5.20 6.82
N ILE A 95 2.26 -5.67 8.02
CA ILE A 95 1.91 -4.79 9.14
C ILE A 95 2.58 -5.27 10.43
N GLY A 96 2.91 -4.32 11.30
CA GLY A 96 3.43 -4.58 12.64
C GLY A 96 4.80 -5.22 12.66
N GLU A 97 4.96 -6.29 13.43
CA GLU A 97 6.24 -7.00 13.55
C GLU A 97 6.69 -7.62 12.23
N ALA A 98 5.75 -8.13 11.44
CA ALA A 98 6.05 -8.67 10.13
C ALA A 98 6.59 -7.58 9.20
N ALA A 99 6.05 -6.35 9.31
CA ALA A 99 6.55 -5.21 8.56
C ALA A 99 7.97 -4.83 8.98
N ALA A 100 8.28 -4.88 10.27
CA ALA A 100 9.62 -4.60 10.77
C ALA A 100 10.64 -5.60 10.23
N ALA A 101 10.32 -6.89 10.27
CA ALA A 101 11.18 -7.95 9.74
C ALA A 101 11.38 -7.79 8.24
N LYS A 102 10.32 -7.51 7.51
CA LYS A 102 10.38 -7.31 6.05
C LYS A 102 11.21 -6.08 5.69
N LYS A 103 11.11 -5.02 6.47
CA LYS A 103 11.89 -3.79 6.26
C LYS A 103 13.38 -4.08 6.36
N GLU A 104 13.81 -4.84 7.36
CA GLU A 104 15.22 -5.20 7.51
C GLU A 104 15.70 -6.05 6.33
N GLU A 105 14.90 -7.04 5.90
CA GLU A 105 15.22 -7.85 4.73
C GLU A 105 15.40 -7.00 3.47
N LEU A 106 14.48 -6.07 3.23
CA LEU A 106 14.54 -5.20 2.06
C LEU A 106 15.70 -4.20 2.14
N ARG A 107 16.02 -3.74 3.35
CA ARG A 107 17.17 -2.85 3.55
C ARG A 107 18.47 -3.55 3.12
N GLU A 108 18.65 -4.80 3.49
CA GLU A 108 19.80 -5.60 3.08
C GLU A 108 19.86 -5.79 1.56
N ARG A 109 18.70 -5.80 0.90
CA ARG A 109 18.60 -5.92 -0.56
C ARG A 109 18.78 -4.59 -1.29
N GLY A 110 19.04 -3.49 -0.57
CA GLY A 110 19.29 -2.19 -1.16
C GLY A 110 18.05 -1.34 -1.45
N PHE A 111 16.91 -1.68 -0.87
CA PHE A 111 15.70 -0.88 -1.00
C PHE A 111 15.80 0.40 -0.18
N ARG A 112 15.18 1.46 -0.65
CA ARG A 112 15.01 2.69 0.11
C ARG A 112 13.58 2.81 0.57
N PHE A 113 13.36 3.59 1.63
CA PHE A 113 12.06 3.71 2.28
C PHE A 113 11.64 5.18 2.33
N PHE A 114 10.34 5.42 2.16
CA PHE A 114 9.78 6.76 2.27
C PHE A 114 8.34 6.71 2.79
N GLU A 115 7.86 7.86 3.26
CA GLU A 115 6.48 8.04 3.68
C GLU A 115 5.90 9.22 2.93
N LEU A 116 4.57 9.19 2.71
CA LEU A 116 3.89 10.31 2.05
C LEU A 116 3.70 11.47 3.04
N PRO A 117 3.83 12.72 2.58
CA PRO A 117 3.60 13.89 3.45
C PRO A 117 2.17 13.96 3.96
N ALA A 118 1.99 14.40 5.21
CA ALA A 118 0.67 14.50 5.83
C ALA A 118 -0.26 15.47 5.10
N TRP A 119 0.28 16.51 4.46
CA TRP A 119 -0.51 17.49 3.73
C TRP A 119 -1.23 16.91 2.51
N ASP A 120 -0.82 15.74 2.05
CA ASP A 120 -1.44 15.05 0.90
C ASP A 120 -2.67 14.23 1.31
N LYS A 121 -3.20 14.45 2.50
CA LYS A 121 -4.34 13.74 3.08
C LYS A 121 -4.16 12.23 3.16
N SER A 122 -2.93 11.77 3.13
CA SER A 122 -2.61 10.36 3.30
C SER A 122 -2.50 10.01 4.77
N LYS A 123 -2.76 8.74 5.09
CA LYS A 123 -2.64 8.22 6.45
C LYS A 123 -1.18 8.10 6.85
N ASP A 124 -0.85 8.50 8.07
CA ASP A 124 0.49 8.27 8.64
C ASP A 124 0.69 6.80 9.02
N GLY A 125 1.91 6.43 9.32
CA GLY A 125 2.25 5.06 9.69
C GLY A 125 2.23 4.08 8.52
N VAL A 126 2.42 4.59 7.29
CA VAL A 126 2.56 3.76 6.08
C VAL A 126 3.94 4.05 5.50
N ILE A 127 4.77 3.02 5.38
CA ILE A 127 6.11 3.13 4.84
C ILE A 127 6.16 2.41 3.49
N TYR A 128 6.67 3.09 2.49
CA TYR A 128 6.82 2.51 1.15
C TYR A 128 8.27 2.09 0.93
N ALA A 129 8.46 0.88 0.42
CA ALA A 129 9.77 0.35 0.05
C ALA A 129 9.91 0.38 -1.46
N GLU A 130 10.93 1.06 -1.94
CA GLU A 130 11.21 1.23 -3.37
C GLU A 130 12.59 0.69 -3.70
N LYS A 131 12.71 -0.09 -4.76
CA LYS A 131 13.99 -0.59 -5.22
C LYS A 131 14.79 0.55 -5.85
N LYS A 132 16.03 0.69 -5.42
CA LYS A 132 16.93 1.71 -5.98
C LYS A 132 17.32 1.39 -7.41
#